data_5797d98c716548e83fe2902e0bdf0515
#
_entry.id   5797d98c716548e83fe2902e0bdf0515
#
_cell.length_a   1.000
_cell.length_b   1.000
_cell.length_c   1.000
_cell.angle_alpha   90.00
_cell.angle_beta   90.00
_cell.angle_gamma   90.00
#
_symmetry.space_group_name_H-M   'P 1'
#
loop_
_entity.id
_entity.type
_entity.pdbx_description
1 polymer ?
#
loop_
_entity_poly.entity_id
_entity_poly.type
_entity_poly.pdbx_seq_one_letter_code
_entity_poly.pdbx_strand_id
1 'polypeptide(L)'
;GYKVILINSNPATIMTDPDTADVVYIEPITPEIVAKIIKKERPDVLLPTMGGQTALNIAIELSKNGTLKKYKVELIGANLKAIKKAEERESFYKAMTKIGLECPRAEIARNFKDAKKALKKIGLPVIIRPSFTLGGTGGGIATTEKQFEEIANSGLYNSPINEILIEESVAGWKEFEMEVVRDKNDNCIIICSIENVDPMGVHTGDSITIAPALTLTDKEYQIMRNASIACLREIGVETGGSNVCLLYTSPSPRDS
;
A
#
# COMPACT_ATOMS: atom_id res chain seq x y z
N GLY A 1 -14.48 -1.10 28.31
CA GLY A 1 -13.66 -1.63 27.23
C GLY A 1 -14.52 -2.03 26.04
N TYR A 2 -13.92 -2.36 24.92
CA TYR A 2 -14.61 -2.89 23.75
C TYR A 2 -14.64 -4.42 23.82
N LYS A 3 -15.72 -5.06 23.35
CA LYS A 3 -15.76 -6.48 23.08
C LYS A 3 -15.05 -6.72 21.73
N VAL A 4 -13.97 -7.51 21.74
CA VAL A 4 -13.16 -7.79 20.56
C VAL A 4 -13.51 -9.16 20.00
N ILE A 5 -13.87 -9.21 18.72
CA ILE A 5 -14.13 -10.43 17.97
C ILE A 5 -13.06 -10.53 16.87
N LEU A 6 -12.22 -11.55 16.97
CA LEU A 6 -11.13 -11.78 16.02
C LEU A 6 -11.47 -12.94 15.07
N ILE A 7 -11.13 -12.77 13.80
CA ILE A 7 -11.07 -13.87 12.83
C ILE A 7 -9.66 -13.95 12.25
N ASN A 8 -9.09 -15.16 12.23
CA ASN A 8 -7.82 -15.46 11.59
C ASN A 8 -7.82 -16.92 11.13
N SER A 9 -7.22 -17.19 9.98
CA SER A 9 -7.08 -18.56 9.48
C SER A 9 -5.88 -19.31 10.10
N ASN A 10 -4.96 -18.61 10.75
CA ASN A 10 -3.79 -19.18 11.39
C ASN A 10 -4.03 -19.39 12.89
N PRO A 11 -4.07 -20.64 13.38
CA PRO A 11 -4.24 -20.92 14.81
C PRO A 11 -2.98 -20.65 15.64
N ALA A 12 -1.81 -20.49 15.01
CA ALA A 12 -0.51 -20.39 15.68
C ALA A 12 0.03 -18.94 15.75
N THR A 13 -0.85 -17.95 15.78
CA THR A 13 -0.46 -16.54 15.95
C THR A 13 -0.83 -16.06 17.35
N ILE A 14 -0.06 -15.08 17.86
CA ILE A 14 -0.38 -14.39 19.13
C ILE A 14 -1.79 -13.80 19.10
N MET A 15 -2.25 -13.33 17.93
CA MET A 15 -3.59 -12.73 17.78
C MET A 15 -4.73 -13.73 18.04
N THR A 16 -4.51 -15.03 17.88
CA THR A 16 -5.53 -16.07 18.17
C THR A 16 -5.42 -16.65 19.58
N ASP A 17 -4.51 -16.14 20.39
CA ASP A 17 -4.44 -16.48 21.80
C ASP A 17 -5.76 -16.09 22.51
N PRO A 18 -6.32 -16.99 23.35
CA PRO A 18 -7.58 -16.71 24.08
C PRO A 18 -7.59 -15.43 24.91
N ASP A 19 -6.42 -14.98 25.36
CA ASP A 19 -6.29 -13.75 26.15
C ASP A 19 -6.24 -12.47 25.30
N THR A 20 -6.20 -12.59 23.96
CA THR A 20 -6.08 -11.43 23.06
C THR A 20 -7.45 -10.85 22.67
N ALA A 21 -8.47 -11.69 22.53
CA ALA A 21 -9.82 -11.26 22.13
C ALA A 21 -10.90 -12.01 22.92
N ASP A 22 -12.07 -11.36 23.11
CA ASP A 22 -13.20 -11.95 23.81
C ASP A 22 -13.82 -13.14 23.05
N VAL A 23 -13.73 -13.12 21.72
CA VAL A 23 -14.19 -14.20 20.84
C VAL A 23 -13.19 -14.38 19.69
N VAL A 24 -12.71 -15.60 19.51
CA VAL A 24 -11.78 -15.96 18.43
C VAL A 24 -12.42 -16.97 17.48
N TYR A 25 -12.37 -16.66 16.19
CA TYR A 25 -12.76 -17.55 15.10
C TYR A 25 -11.51 -17.96 14.32
N ILE A 26 -11.19 -19.25 14.34
CA ILE A 26 -10.12 -19.84 13.50
C ILE A 26 -10.81 -20.42 12.28
N GLU A 27 -11.01 -19.60 11.27
CA GLU A 27 -11.78 -19.92 10.07
C GLU A 27 -11.13 -19.29 8.83
N PRO A 28 -11.38 -19.84 7.63
CA PRO A 28 -10.97 -19.19 6.39
C PRO A 28 -11.54 -17.76 6.30
N ILE A 29 -10.68 -16.79 5.99
CA ILE A 29 -11.09 -15.39 5.91
C ILE A 29 -11.71 -15.16 4.54
N THR A 30 -13.01 -15.49 4.40
CA THR A 30 -13.81 -15.26 3.19
C THR A 30 -15.01 -14.36 3.46
N PRO A 31 -15.55 -13.65 2.44
CA PRO A 31 -16.71 -12.78 2.64
C PRO A 31 -17.92 -13.52 3.23
N GLU A 32 -18.14 -14.78 2.85
CA GLU A 32 -19.26 -15.61 3.32
C GLU A 32 -19.14 -15.96 4.80
N ILE A 33 -17.93 -16.33 5.23
CA ILE A 33 -17.67 -16.69 6.64
C ILE A 33 -17.74 -15.44 7.51
N VAL A 34 -17.10 -14.35 7.09
CA VAL A 34 -17.15 -13.09 7.83
C VAL A 34 -18.59 -12.57 7.92
N ALA A 35 -19.40 -12.69 6.86
CA ALA A 35 -20.83 -12.34 6.91
C ALA A 35 -21.63 -13.20 7.91
N LYS A 36 -21.32 -14.51 8.04
CA LYS A 36 -21.93 -15.39 9.05
C LYS A 36 -21.55 -14.97 10.47
N ILE A 37 -20.28 -14.60 10.70
CA ILE A 37 -19.80 -14.11 11.99
C ILE A 37 -20.49 -12.78 12.33
N ILE A 38 -20.54 -11.82 11.41
CA ILE A 38 -21.27 -10.55 11.59
C ILE A 38 -22.75 -10.79 11.92
N LYS A 39 -23.40 -11.73 11.24
CA LYS A 39 -24.78 -12.11 11.55
C LYS A 39 -24.96 -12.65 12.96
N LYS A 40 -24.00 -13.45 13.45
CA LYS A 40 -24.05 -14.10 14.77
C LYS A 40 -23.69 -13.12 15.88
N GLU A 41 -22.56 -12.44 15.76
CA GLU A 41 -21.99 -11.62 16.83
C GLU A 41 -22.52 -10.18 16.87
N ARG A 42 -23.04 -9.67 15.74
CA ARG A 42 -23.59 -8.31 15.61
C ARG A 42 -22.64 -7.22 16.09
N PRO A 43 -21.40 -7.16 15.57
CA PRO A 43 -20.48 -6.11 15.95
C PRO A 43 -20.98 -4.74 15.47
N ASP A 44 -20.67 -3.69 16.22
CA ASP A 44 -20.95 -2.31 15.83
C ASP A 44 -19.99 -1.83 14.73
N VAL A 45 -18.74 -2.31 14.78
CA VAL A 45 -17.65 -1.87 13.91
C VAL A 45 -16.83 -3.03 13.33
N LEU A 46 -16.23 -2.80 12.16
CA LEU A 46 -15.26 -3.69 11.54
C LEU A 46 -13.98 -2.90 11.26
N LEU A 47 -12.83 -3.42 11.74
CA LEU A 47 -11.50 -2.87 11.52
C LEU A 47 -10.74 -3.71 10.48
N PRO A 48 -10.74 -3.34 9.19
CA PRO A 48 -10.07 -4.12 8.15
C PRO A 48 -8.57 -3.84 8.04
N THR A 49 -8.10 -2.72 8.57
CA THR A 49 -6.71 -2.27 8.38
C THR A 49 -5.67 -3.12 9.11
N MET A 50 -6.08 -3.95 10.07
CA MET A 50 -5.19 -4.87 10.79
C MET A 50 -5.00 -6.23 10.11
N GLY A 51 -5.70 -6.52 9.03
CA GLY A 51 -5.67 -7.83 8.34
C GLY A 51 -5.04 -7.78 6.94
N GLY A 52 -4.28 -6.74 6.62
CA GLY A 52 -3.63 -6.56 5.32
C GLY A 52 -4.62 -6.54 4.15
N GLN A 53 -4.12 -6.84 2.94
CA GLN A 53 -4.90 -6.78 1.70
C GLN A 53 -6.14 -7.68 1.72
N THR A 54 -6.04 -8.85 2.36
CA THR A 54 -7.16 -9.79 2.47
C THR A 54 -8.34 -9.15 3.20
N ALA A 55 -8.11 -8.51 4.34
CA ALA A 55 -9.18 -7.87 5.11
C ALA A 55 -9.76 -6.65 4.40
N LEU A 56 -8.93 -5.85 3.70
CA LEU A 56 -9.39 -4.73 2.89
C LEU A 56 -10.31 -5.19 1.75
N ASN A 57 -9.93 -6.25 1.03
CA ASN A 57 -10.74 -6.83 -0.04
C ASN A 57 -12.07 -7.35 0.48
N ILE A 58 -12.07 -8.03 1.64
CA ILE A 58 -13.29 -8.54 2.26
C ILE A 58 -14.20 -7.40 2.70
N ALA A 59 -13.67 -6.33 3.28
CA ALA A 59 -14.47 -5.16 3.64
C ALA A 59 -15.18 -4.54 2.43
N ILE A 60 -14.49 -4.47 1.28
CA ILE A 60 -15.08 -4.03 0.01
C ILE A 60 -16.22 -4.96 -0.42
N GLU A 61 -16.00 -6.28 -0.40
CA GLU A 61 -17.02 -7.26 -0.80
C GLU A 61 -18.23 -7.27 0.14
N LEU A 62 -18.03 -7.20 1.46
CA LEU A 62 -19.11 -7.10 2.45
C LEU A 62 -19.94 -5.82 2.29
N SER A 63 -19.32 -4.75 1.83
CA SER A 63 -20.05 -3.54 1.50
C SER A 63 -20.85 -3.68 0.21
N LYS A 64 -20.24 -4.24 -0.85
CA LYS A 64 -20.91 -4.44 -2.15
C LYS A 64 -22.11 -5.36 -2.04
N ASN A 65 -22.00 -6.47 -1.29
CA ASN A 65 -23.09 -7.43 -1.09
C ASN A 65 -24.14 -6.97 -0.08
N GLY A 66 -23.98 -5.78 0.52
CA GLY A 66 -24.92 -5.17 1.43
C GLY A 66 -24.87 -5.69 2.87
N THR A 67 -23.95 -6.58 3.22
CA THR A 67 -23.84 -7.16 4.58
C THR A 67 -23.61 -6.08 5.63
N LEU A 68 -22.66 -5.17 5.42
CA LEU A 68 -22.38 -4.10 6.38
C LEU A 68 -23.62 -3.22 6.62
N LYS A 69 -24.30 -2.83 5.54
CA LYS A 69 -25.54 -2.03 5.64
C LYS A 69 -26.66 -2.79 6.36
N LYS A 70 -26.87 -4.07 6.04
CA LYS A 70 -27.91 -4.92 6.63
C LYS A 70 -27.76 -5.06 8.15
N TYR A 71 -26.53 -5.17 8.62
CA TYR A 71 -26.25 -5.38 10.03
C TYR A 71 -25.78 -4.12 10.77
N LYS A 72 -25.76 -2.96 10.06
CA LYS A 72 -25.37 -1.65 10.59
C LYS A 72 -23.95 -1.62 11.14
N VAL A 73 -23.03 -2.31 10.47
CA VAL A 73 -21.61 -2.37 10.84
C VAL A 73 -20.87 -1.20 10.19
N GLU A 74 -20.20 -0.38 10.99
CA GLU A 74 -19.37 0.73 10.54
C GLU A 74 -17.94 0.24 10.25
N LEU A 75 -17.34 0.73 9.15
CA LEU A 75 -15.90 0.54 8.90
C LEU A 75 -15.11 1.60 9.65
N ILE A 76 -14.19 1.17 10.50
CA ILE A 76 -13.24 2.04 11.21
C ILE A 76 -11.82 1.82 10.70
N GLY A 77 -10.92 2.79 10.94
CA GLY A 77 -9.55 2.78 10.42
C GLY A 77 -9.49 3.33 9.01
N ALA A 78 -10.18 2.72 8.07
CA ALA A 78 -10.33 3.24 6.71
C ALA A 78 -11.73 2.94 6.19
N ASN A 79 -12.43 3.97 5.74
CA ASN A 79 -13.71 3.80 5.06
C ASN A 79 -13.50 3.37 3.60
N LEU A 80 -14.56 2.97 2.91
CA LEU A 80 -14.48 2.48 1.53
C LEU A 80 -13.86 3.48 0.55
N LYS A 81 -14.09 4.79 0.75
CA LYS A 81 -13.49 5.82 -0.11
C LYS A 81 -11.99 5.90 0.11
N ALA A 82 -11.56 5.83 1.37
CA ALA A 82 -10.14 5.80 1.72
C ALA A 82 -9.45 4.55 1.17
N ILE A 83 -10.06 3.38 1.34
CA ILE A 83 -9.52 2.12 0.80
C ILE A 83 -9.36 2.20 -0.72
N LYS A 84 -10.40 2.62 -1.44
CA LYS A 84 -10.33 2.76 -2.91
C LYS A 84 -9.27 3.77 -3.33
N LYS A 85 -9.19 4.92 -2.66
CA LYS A 85 -8.23 5.97 -2.99
C LYS A 85 -6.78 5.51 -2.73
N ALA A 86 -6.54 4.70 -1.70
CA ALA A 86 -5.23 4.15 -1.40
C ALA A 86 -4.82 3.01 -2.35
N GLU A 87 -5.77 2.13 -2.70
CA GLU A 87 -5.49 0.92 -3.48
C GLU A 87 -5.50 1.15 -5.00
N GLU A 88 -6.31 2.09 -5.48
CA GLU A 88 -6.41 2.38 -6.91
C GLU A 88 -5.33 3.38 -7.32
N ARG A 89 -4.35 2.93 -8.11
CA ARG A 89 -3.18 3.73 -8.50
C ARG A 89 -3.50 5.10 -9.07
N GLU A 90 -4.46 5.17 -9.99
CA GLU A 90 -4.84 6.44 -10.63
C GLU A 90 -5.45 7.41 -9.60
N SER A 91 -6.29 6.90 -8.71
CA SER A 91 -6.91 7.67 -7.63
C SER A 91 -5.85 8.14 -6.62
N PHE A 92 -4.90 7.27 -6.27
CA PHE A 92 -3.77 7.61 -5.40
C PHE A 92 -2.87 8.67 -6.03
N TYR A 93 -2.48 8.51 -7.29
CA TYR A 93 -1.66 9.49 -8.01
C TYR A 93 -2.34 10.87 -8.05
N LYS A 94 -3.64 10.93 -8.39
CA LYS A 94 -4.42 12.18 -8.40
C LYS A 94 -4.48 12.81 -6.99
N ALA A 95 -4.64 11.99 -5.96
CA ALA A 95 -4.67 12.45 -4.57
C ALA A 95 -3.33 13.07 -4.15
N MET A 96 -2.21 12.40 -4.47
CA MET A 96 -0.87 12.91 -4.16
C MET A 96 -0.55 14.19 -4.93
N THR A 97 -0.84 14.23 -6.23
CA THR A 97 -0.66 15.44 -7.06
C THR A 97 -1.47 16.62 -6.52
N LYS A 98 -2.70 16.38 -6.06
CA LYS A 98 -3.56 17.42 -5.48
C LYS A 98 -2.95 18.11 -4.25
N ILE A 99 -2.21 17.36 -3.45
CA ILE A 99 -1.52 17.89 -2.25
C ILE A 99 -0.07 18.32 -2.54
N GLY A 100 0.34 18.32 -3.81
CA GLY A 100 1.67 18.77 -4.23
C GLY A 100 2.78 17.75 -4.00
N LEU A 101 2.46 16.49 -3.80
CA LEU A 101 3.43 15.40 -3.71
C LEU A 101 3.65 14.75 -5.06
N GLU A 102 4.90 14.40 -5.33
CA GLU A 102 5.30 13.66 -6.51
C GLU A 102 5.26 12.15 -6.25
N CYS A 103 4.87 11.40 -7.26
CA CYS A 103 4.96 9.94 -7.32
C CYS A 103 5.77 9.53 -8.54
N PRO A 104 6.42 8.37 -8.54
CA PRO A 104 7.05 7.83 -9.73
C PRO A 104 6.06 7.81 -10.90
N ARG A 105 6.51 8.30 -12.05
CA ARG A 105 5.67 8.34 -13.27
C ARG A 105 5.32 6.93 -13.68
N ALA A 106 4.06 6.69 -14.02
CA ALA A 106 3.56 5.38 -14.41
C ALA A 106 2.53 5.48 -15.53
N GLU A 107 2.57 4.51 -16.45
CA GLU A 107 1.63 4.39 -17.56
C GLU A 107 1.22 2.94 -17.74
N ILE A 108 -0.06 2.72 -18.08
CA ILE A 108 -0.57 1.40 -18.42
C ILE A 108 -0.53 1.21 -19.93
N ALA A 109 -0.04 0.06 -20.39
CA ALA A 109 -0.03 -0.28 -21.80
C ALA A 109 -0.67 -1.66 -22.02
N ARG A 110 -1.54 -1.74 -23.05
CA ARG A 110 -2.26 -2.96 -23.46
C ARG A 110 -1.77 -3.53 -24.78
N ASN A 111 -0.81 -2.89 -25.38
CA ASN A 111 -0.11 -3.32 -26.58
C ASN A 111 1.26 -2.67 -26.65
N PHE A 112 2.12 -3.19 -27.51
CA PHE A 112 3.50 -2.72 -27.62
C PHE A 112 3.62 -1.28 -28.15
N LYS A 113 2.69 -0.82 -28.98
CA LYS A 113 2.66 0.56 -29.48
C LYS A 113 2.43 1.56 -28.36
N ASP A 114 1.52 1.25 -27.45
CA ASP A 114 1.25 2.09 -26.28
C ASP A 114 2.39 1.99 -25.26
N ALA A 115 3.02 0.82 -25.11
CA ALA A 115 4.22 0.66 -24.30
C ALA A 115 5.38 1.57 -24.80
N LYS A 116 5.60 1.66 -26.11
CA LYS A 116 6.59 2.59 -26.68
C LYS A 116 6.25 4.07 -26.44
N LYS A 117 4.97 4.43 -26.42
CA LYS A 117 4.56 5.80 -26.07
C LYS A 117 4.81 6.08 -24.59
N ALA A 118 4.52 5.12 -23.72
CA ALA A 118 4.80 5.21 -22.29
C ALA A 118 6.30 5.40 -22.03
N LEU A 119 7.15 4.61 -22.68
CA LEU A 119 8.60 4.75 -22.56
C LEU A 119 9.09 6.15 -22.96
N LYS A 120 8.54 6.73 -24.04
CA LYS A 120 8.91 8.10 -24.47
C LYS A 120 8.52 9.18 -23.45
N LYS A 121 7.46 8.96 -22.70
CA LYS A 121 7.02 9.90 -21.64
C LYS A 121 7.83 9.76 -20.36
N ILE A 122 8.13 8.51 -19.97
CA ILE A 122 8.76 8.19 -18.70
C ILE A 122 10.29 8.32 -18.81
N GLY A 123 10.87 7.79 -19.89
CA GLY A 123 12.31 7.64 -20.06
C GLY A 123 12.84 6.37 -19.39
N LEU A 124 14.11 6.06 -19.63
CA LEU A 124 14.82 4.96 -18.99
C LEU A 124 15.57 5.47 -17.74
N PRO A 125 15.78 4.61 -16.73
CA PRO A 125 15.32 3.23 -16.59
C PRO A 125 13.85 3.12 -16.15
N VAL A 126 13.19 2.01 -16.53
CA VAL A 126 11.78 1.73 -16.16
C VAL A 126 11.64 0.34 -15.57
N ILE A 127 10.64 0.19 -14.71
CA ILE A 127 10.16 -1.10 -14.21
C ILE A 127 8.91 -1.47 -15.00
N ILE A 128 8.83 -2.72 -15.44
CA ILE A 128 7.69 -3.26 -16.17
C ILE A 128 7.07 -4.35 -15.31
N ARG A 129 5.77 -4.26 -15.05
CA ARG A 129 5.03 -5.22 -14.24
C ARG A 129 3.77 -5.68 -14.99
N PRO A 130 3.69 -6.97 -15.36
CA PRO A 130 2.46 -7.52 -15.93
C PRO A 130 1.33 -7.50 -14.92
N SER A 131 0.12 -7.17 -15.37
CA SER A 131 -1.08 -7.22 -14.53
C SER A 131 -1.50 -8.67 -14.31
N PHE A 132 -1.92 -8.99 -13.07
CA PHE A 132 -2.45 -10.30 -12.67
C PHE A 132 -1.50 -11.50 -12.86
N THR A 133 -0.19 -11.28 -12.77
CA THR A 133 0.79 -12.39 -12.72
C THR A 133 1.22 -12.69 -11.29
N LEU A 134 1.52 -13.96 -11.02
CA LEU A 134 2.05 -14.40 -9.74
C LEU A 134 3.59 -14.33 -9.74
N GLY A 135 4.16 -13.88 -8.62
CA GLY A 135 5.61 -13.91 -8.40
C GLY A 135 6.44 -13.05 -9.35
N GLY A 136 5.85 -12.01 -9.97
CA GLY A 136 6.59 -11.10 -10.86
C GLY A 136 6.95 -11.69 -12.23
N THR A 137 6.36 -12.82 -12.61
CA THR A 137 6.62 -13.50 -13.90
C THR A 137 6.40 -12.55 -15.08
N GLY A 138 7.39 -12.42 -15.96
CA GLY A 138 7.32 -11.59 -17.16
C GLY A 138 7.59 -10.10 -16.92
N GLY A 139 7.86 -9.69 -15.67
CA GLY A 139 8.27 -8.35 -15.31
C GLY A 139 9.79 -8.20 -15.23
N GLY A 140 10.26 -6.96 -15.08
CA GLY A 140 11.68 -6.67 -14.91
C GLY A 140 12.01 -5.19 -15.01
N ILE A 141 13.29 -4.88 -14.84
CA ILE A 141 13.84 -3.53 -15.00
C ILE A 141 14.51 -3.44 -16.37
N ALA A 142 14.14 -2.41 -17.14
CA ALA A 142 14.77 -2.10 -18.42
C ALA A 142 15.62 -0.84 -18.27
N THR A 143 16.90 -0.95 -18.55
CA THR A 143 17.87 0.16 -18.61
C THR A 143 18.22 0.57 -20.04
N THR A 144 17.86 -0.26 -21.02
CA THR A 144 18.06 -0.01 -22.45
C THR A 144 16.77 -0.26 -23.23
N GLU A 145 16.62 0.35 -24.41
CA GLU A 145 15.47 0.13 -25.28
C GLU A 145 15.30 -1.35 -25.68
N LYS A 146 16.41 -2.06 -25.91
CA LYS A 146 16.37 -3.49 -26.24
C LYS A 146 15.78 -4.31 -25.09
N GLN A 147 16.25 -4.10 -23.86
CA GLN A 147 15.68 -4.76 -22.68
C GLN A 147 14.19 -4.40 -22.50
N PHE A 148 13.84 -3.14 -22.75
CA PHE A 148 12.44 -2.70 -22.69
C PHE A 148 11.57 -3.48 -23.67
N GLU A 149 12.01 -3.64 -24.94
CA GLU A 149 11.27 -4.39 -25.95
C GLU A 149 11.06 -5.86 -25.54
N GLU A 150 12.12 -6.51 -25.04
CA GLU A 150 12.08 -7.90 -24.61
C GLU A 150 11.12 -8.08 -23.42
N ILE A 151 11.26 -7.26 -22.36
CA ILE A 151 10.46 -7.37 -21.15
C ILE A 151 9.00 -6.95 -21.40
N ALA A 152 8.77 -5.88 -22.18
CA ALA A 152 7.41 -5.43 -22.47
C ALA A 152 6.61 -6.46 -23.27
N ASN A 153 7.23 -7.09 -24.28
CA ASN A 153 6.58 -8.16 -25.04
C ASN A 153 6.31 -9.40 -24.17
N SER A 154 7.30 -9.81 -23.37
CA SER A 154 7.13 -10.90 -22.41
C SER A 154 6.01 -10.60 -21.40
N GLY A 155 5.97 -9.39 -20.85
CA GLY A 155 4.97 -8.95 -19.91
C GLY A 155 3.56 -8.94 -20.49
N LEU A 156 3.39 -8.41 -21.70
CA LEU A 156 2.11 -8.42 -22.42
C LEU A 156 1.62 -9.84 -22.70
N TYR A 157 2.55 -10.74 -23.08
CA TYR A 157 2.21 -12.15 -23.35
C TYR A 157 1.79 -12.90 -22.06
N ASN A 158 2.51 -12.67 -20.95
CA ASN A 158 2.24 -13.36 -19.68
C ASN A 158 1.03 -12.80 -18.92
N SER A 159 0.61 -11.56 -19.19
CA SER A 159 -0.58 -10.98 -18.56
C SER A 159 -1.87 -11.59 -19.12
N PRO A 160 -2.74 -12.17 -18.28
CA PRO A 160 -4.03 -12.74 -18.73
C PRO A 160 -4.94 -11.75 -19.47
N ILE A 161 -4.75 -10.46 -19.25
CA ILE A 161 -5.53 -9.37 -19.85
C ILE A 161 -4.72 -8.53 -20.83
N ASN A 162 -3.52 -9.01 -21.24
CA ASN A 162 -2.58 -8.30 -22.10
C ASN A 162 -2.30 -6.86 -21.63
N GLU A 163 -2.04 -6.70 -20.33
CA GLU A 163 -1.80 -5.39 -19.73
C GLU A 163 -0.51 -5.40 -18.92
N ILE A 164 0.31 -4.37 -19.14
CA ILE A 164 1.52 -4.10 -18.36
C ILE A 164 1.46 -2.70 -17.78
N LEU A 165 2.02 -2.55 -16.58
CA LEU A 165 2.33 -1.27 -15.99
C LEU A 165 3.80 -0.97 -16.24
N ILE A 166 4.10 0.24 -16.69
CA ILE A 166 5.43 0.77 -16.94
C ILE A 166 5.63 1.92 -15.96
N GLU A 167 6.61 1.79 -15.08
CA GLU A 167 6.89 2.77 -14.02
C GLU A 167 8.32 3.29 -14.14
N GLU A 168 8.51 4.55 -13.78
CA GLU A 168 9.84 5.11 -13.56
C GLU A 168 10.61 4.29 -12.53
N SER A 169 11.82 3.91 -12.82
CA SER A 169 12.64 3.15 -11.88
C SER A 169 13.22 4.08 -10.82
N VAL A 170 12.94 3.74 -9.59
CA VAL A 170 13.49 4.39 -8.41
C VAL A 170 14.57 3.52 -7.74
N ALA A 171 15.09 2.55 -8.47
CA ALA A 171 16.18 1.70 -7.99
C ALA A 171 17.40 2.56 -7.63
N GLY A 172 17.98 2.29 -6.46
CA GLY A 172 19.11 3.04 -5.94
C GLY A 172 18.76 4.32 -5.16
N TRP A 173 17.48 4.71 -5.13
CA TRP A 173 17.05 5.82 -4.28
C TRP A 173 17.06 5.41 -2.82
N LYS A 174 17.21 6.37 -1.89
CA LYS A 174 17.03 6.13 -0.46
C LYS A 174 15.55 6.00 -0.13
N GLU A 175 15.23 5.05 0.73
CA GLU A 175 13.89 4.79 1.22
C GLU A 175 13.78 5.14 2.69
N PHE A 176 12.78 5.95 3.01
CA PHE A 176 12.40 6.31 4.37
C PHE A 176 10.93 6.01 4.58
N GLU A 177 10.60 5.67 5.82
CA GLU A 177 9.22 5.41 6.18
C GLU A 177 8.84 6.24 7.40
N MET A 178 7.60 6.70 7.44
CA MET A 178 7.02 7.39 8.58
C MET A 178 5.86 6.59 9.13
N GLU A 179 5.96 6.17 10.38
CA GLU A 179 4.83 5.59 11.10
C GLU A 179 3.97 6.73 11.65
N VAL A 180 2.75 6.81 11.16
CA VAL A 180 1.83 7.92 11.44
C VAL A 180 0.56 7.38 12.06
N VAL A 181 0.11 8.00 13.14
CA VAL A 181 -1.21 7.74 13.74
C VAL A 181 -2.10 8.96 13.58
N ARG A 182 -3.32 8.74 13.14
CA ARG A 182 -4.34 9.78 13.00
C ARG A 182 -5.66 9.30 13.58
N ASP A 183 -6.35 10.17 14.32
CA ASP A 183 -7.68 9.92 14.85
C ASP A 183 -8.81 10.63 14.05
N LYS A 184 -10.06 10.38 14.43
CA LYS A 184 -11.25 11.02 13.82
C LYS A 184 -11.30 12.54 14.02
N ASN A 185 -10.62 13.07 15.02
CA ASN A 185 -10.57 14.51 15.34
C ASN A 185 -9.41 15.22 14.62
N ASP A 186 -8.72 14.52 13.69
CA ASP A 186 -7.54 15.01 12.97
C ASP A 186 -6.30 15.25 13.85
N ASN A 187 -6.25 14.67 15.05
CA ASN A 187 -4.99 14.58 15.77
C ASN A 187 -4.07 13.62 15.01
N CYS A 188 -2.95 14.12 14.56
CA CYS A 188 -2.03 13.37 13.70
C CYS A 188 -0.61 13.49 14.25
N ILE A 189 0.02 12.36 14.53
CA ILE A 189 1.37 12.29 15.10
C ILE A 189 2.25 11.31 14.32
N ILE A 190 3.53 11.63 14.24
CA ILE A 190 4.56 10.69 13.78
C ILE A 190 5.04 9.91 15.01
N ILE A 191 4.90 8.59 14.96
CA ILE A 191 5.37 7.69 16.03
C ILE A 191 6.87 7.50 15.91
N CYS A 192 7.35 7.20 14.71
CA CYS A 192 8.78 7.13 14.42
C CYS A 192 9.06 7.34 12.93
N SER A 193 10.31 7.69 12.63
CA SER A 193 10.88 7.65 11.29
C SER A 193 11.75 6.42 11.16
N ILE A 194 11.71 5.77 10.01
CA ILE A 194 12.46 4.56 9.70
C ILE A 194 13.30 4.84 8.46
N GLU A 195 14.53 4.34 8.47
CA GLU A 195 15.45 4.37 7.33
C GLU A 195 15.78 2.94 6.92
N ASN A 196 15.59 2.63 5.64
CA ASN A 196 16.09 1.42 5.04
C ASN A 196 17.55 1.65 4.60
N VAL A 197 18.49 0.85 5.15
CA VAL A 197 19.92 1.00 4.87
C VAL A 197 20.24 0.64 3.43
N ASP A 198 19.57 -0.39 2.92
CA ASP A 198 19.69 -0.81 1.53
C ASP A 198 18.88 0.13 0.61
N PRO A 199 19.40 0.42 -0.59
CA PRO A 199 18.69 1.27 -1.54
C PRO A 199 17.43 0.59 -2.07
N MET A 200 16.49 1.39 -2.60
CA MET A 200 15.30 0.89 -3.30
C MET A 200 15.66 -0.15 -4.36
N GLY A 201 14.91 -1.25 -4.35
CA GLY A 201 15.13 -2.45 -5.18
C GLY A 201 15.47 -3.68 -4.35
N VAL A 202 15.94 -3.52 -3.11
CA VAL A 202 16.02 -4.59 -2.11
C VAL A 202 14.66 -4.66 -1.42
N HIS A 203 14.14 -5.88 -1.23
CA HIS A 203 12.86 -6.06 -0.52
C HIS A 203 12.99 -5.60 0.93
N THR A 204 12.02 -4.83 1.44
CA THR A 204 12.03 -4.28 2.81
C THR A 204 12.25 -5.35 3.88
N GLY A 205 11.72 -6.56 3.69
CA GLY A 205 11.93 -7.68 4.60
C GLY A 205 13.36 -8.26 4.62
N ASP A 206 14.17 -7.91 3.60
CA ASP A 206 15.56 -8.35 3.47
C ASP A 206 16.55 -7.20 3.74
N SER A 207 16.05 -5.99 3.98
CA SER A 207 16.83 -4.79 4.29
C SER A 207 17.02 -4.61 5.79
N ILE A 208 18.14 -4.00 6.18
CA ILE A 208 18.33 -3.52 7.55
C ILE A 208 17.56 -2.23 7.72
N THR A 209 16.66 -2.19 8.68
CA THR A 209 15.86 -0.99 9.02
C THR A 209 16.35 -0.39 10.33
N ILE A 210 16.45 0.94 10.36
CA ILE A 210 16.89 1.70 11.54
C ILE A 210 15.78 2.67 11.94
N ALA A 211 15.38 2.63 13.19
CA ALA A 211 14.43 3.57 13.78
C ALA A 211 15.02 4.17 15.08
N PRO A 212 15.06 5.49 15.22
CA PRO A 212 14.70 6.51 14.23
C PRO A 212 15.70 6.60 13.07
N ALA A 213 15.29 7.18 11.93
CA ALA A 213 16.18 7.46 10.81
C ALA A 213 17.36 8.33 11.24
N LEU A 214 18.59 7.94 10.86
CA LEU A 214 19.82 8.57 11.32
C LEU A 214 20.43 9.57 10.33
N THR A 215 20.13 9.43 9.04
CA THR A 215 20.80 10.24 8.00
C THR A 215 20.00 11.46 7.56
N LEU A 216 18.75 11.63 8.03
CA LEU A 216 17.93 12.80 7.75
C LEU A 216 18.43 14.03 8.51
N THR A 217 18.55 15.16 7.81
CA THR A 217 18.63 16.47 8.44
C THR A 217 17.25 16.85 9.02
N ASP A 218 17.22 17.78 9.98
CA ASP A 218 15.95 18.27 10.53
C ASP A 218 15.01 18.83 9.44
N LYS A 219 15.55 19.53 8.47
CA LYS A 219 14.77 20.07 7.35
C LYS A 219 14.12 18.96 6.52
N GLU A 220 14.86 17.92 6.18
CA GLU A 220 14.36 16.77 5.41
C GLU A 220 13.29 16.01 6.21
N TYR A 221 13.56 15.78 7.50
CA TYR A 221 12.58 15.18 8.41
C TYR A 221 11.26 15.97 8.43
N GLN A 222 11.33 17.32 8.57
CA GLN A 222 10.12 18.15 8.58
C GLN A 222 9.35 18.10 7.25
N ILE A 223 10.04 18.03 6.12
CA ILE A 223 9.42 17.85 4.80
C ILE A 223 8.68 16.52 4.74
N MET A 224 9.35 15.42 5.10
CA MET A 224 8.77 14.08 5.09
C MET A 224 7.61 13.94 6.07
N ARG A 225 7.75 14.49 7.27
CA ARG A 225 6.68 14.57 8.27
C ARG A 225 5.43 15.27 7.72
N ASN A 226 5.61 16.45 7.13
CA ASN A 226 4.50 17.23 6.61
C ASN A 226 3.84 16.53 5.40
N ALA A 227 4.62 15.91 4.53
CA ALA A 227 4.14 15.10 3.41
C ALA A 227 3.30 13.91 3.91
N SER A 228 3.79 13.18 4.91
CA SER A 228 3.09 12.03 5.49
C SER A 228 1.75 12.41 6.12
N ILE A 229 1.72 13.50 6.88
CA ILE A 229 0.48 14.01 7.47
C ILE A 229 -0.51 14.44 6.38
N ALA A 230 -0.05 15.16 5.35
CA ALA A 230 -0.89 15.57 4.23
C ALA A 230 -1.44 14.35 3.46
N CYS A 231 -0.63 13.31 3.26
CA CYS A 231 -1.03 12.06 2.63
C CYS A 231 -2.18 11.39 3.39
N LEU A 232 -2.05 11.18 4.70
CA LEU A 232 -3.11 10.54 5.50
C LEU A 232 -4.41 11.34 5.49
N ARG A 233 -4.32 12.66 5.55
CA ARG A 233 -5.49 13.55 5.48
C ARG A 233 -6.18 13.45 4.13
N GLU A 234 -5.43 13.48 3.02
CA GLU A 234 -6.02 13.38 1.69
C GLU A 234 -6.60 12.00 1.40
N ILE A 235 -5.94 10.93 1.83
CA ILE A 235 -6.47 9.55 1.71
C ILE A 235 -7.73 9.39 2.58
N GLY A 236 -7.73 9.94 3.77
CA GLY A 236 -8.85 9.86 4.71
C GLY A 236 -8.78 8.65 5.62
N VAL A 237 -7.56 8.14 5.89
CA VAL A 237 -7.35 7.13 6.94
C VAL A 237 -7.53 7.80 8.31
N GLU A 238 -8.28 7.14 9.18
CA GLU A 238 -8.55 7.59 10.54
C GLU A 238 -8.56 6.40 11.50
N THR A 239 -8.30 6.64 12.77
CA THR A 239 -8.38 5.60 13.82
C THR A 239 -7.39 4.45 13.56
N GLY A 240 -6.10 4.75 13.61
CA GLY A 240 -5.05 3.72 13.48
C GLY A 240 -3.72 4.26 12.99
N GLY A 241 -2.75 3.36 12.92
CA GLY A 241 -1.44 3.59 12.35
C GLY A 241 -1.43 3.38 10.85
N SER A 242 -0.57 4.11 10.18
CA SER A 242 -0.28 3.95 8.75
C SER A 242 1.20 4.16 8.52
N ASN A 243 1.77 3.31 7.69
CA ASN A 243 3.12 3.49 7.19
C ASN A 243 3.07 4.32 5.90
N VAL A 244 3.90 5.36 5.82
CA VAL A 244 4.07 6.18 4.62
C VAL A 244 5.51 6.04 4.15
N CYS A 245 5.69 5.35 3.02
CA CYS A 245 6.98 5.20 2.37
C CYS A 245 7.29 6.44 1.52
N LEU A 246 8.48 6.98 1.69
CA LEU A 246 8.99 8.18 1.03
C LEU A 246 10.33 7.87 0.36
N LEU A 247 10.48 8.32 -0.87
CA LEU A 247 11.70 8.12 -1.64
C LEU A 247 12.47 9.43 -1.76
N TYR A 248 13.78 9.34 -1.66
CA TYR A 248 14.66 10.50 -1.69
C TYR A 248 15.80 10.31 -2.70
N THR A 249 15.96 11.29 -3.59
CA THR A 249 16.92 11.20 -4.71
C THR A 249 18.15 12.09 -4.56
N SER A 250 18.07 13.13 -3.74
CA SER A 250 19.20 14.05 -3.64
C SER A 250 20.38 13.39 -2.94
N PRO A 251 21.57 13.44 -3.52
CA PRO A 251 22.76 13.22 -2.71
C PRO A 251 22.75 14.25 -1.59
N SER A 252 22.92 13.79 -0.36
CA SER A 252 23.13 14.69 0.75
C SER A 252 24.27 15.64 0.40
N PRO A 253 24.21 16.93 0.78
CA PRO A 253 25.39 17.82 0.65
C PRO A 253 26.66 17.30 1.32
N ARG A 254 26.55 16.19 2.06
CA ARG A 254 27.68 15.48 2.67
C ARG A 254 28.32 14.44 1.75
N ASP A 255 27.66 14.12 0.62
CA ASP A 255 28.11 13.12 -0.36
C ASP A 255 28.80 13.76 -1.58
N SER A 256 29.01 15.09 -1.56
CA SER A 256 29.74 15.88 -2.57
C SER A 256 31.12 16.33 -2.09
#